data_e836e2f622df0dab592446c641a1b1fe
#
_entry.id   e836e2f622df0dab592446c641a1b1fe
#
_cell.length_a   1.000
_cell.length_b   1.000
_cell.length_c   1.000
_cell.angle_alpha   90.00
_cell.angle_beta   90.00
_cell.angle_gamma   90.00
#
_symmetry.space_group_name_H-M   'P 1'
#
loop_
_entity.id
_entity.type
_entity.pdbx_description
1 polymer ?
#
loop_
_entity_poly.entity_id
_entity_poly.type
_entity_poly.pdbx_seq_one_letter_code
_entity_poly.pdbx_strand_id
1 'polypeptide(L)'
;MRNLFNKNKEHRGIMPIGDGEVLSLGAQTNGTYYQSYNASYSTNWFGGKRPIQFSVGAYFSKQTDVSSNYYNSSYYNNYYNYLYGYGNYGYNNYENYYDPDKYVKLFGMSLGWGKRLRWPDDYFQLSVQLAYTRYMLKNWRYFLMTNGNSNNLNLSISISRTSTDNQLFPRRGSEFVASVTLTPPWSSWDHKDYKNLATNSQSSLYEREQQEKYRWVEYHKWKFKGKTYTALTSGQKCLVLMTRVEFGLLGSYNKYKKSPFETYYVGGDGMSGYSTSYAEETIGLRGYENGSLTPYGYEGYAYDRMSLELRYPFLLGNTTIYGLTFLEGGNAWNDTNKFNPFNMKRSAGIGVRIFLPMVGLMGLDWAYGFDKVFGTRGGSNFHFILGQEF
;
A
#
# COMPACT_ATOMS: atom_id res chain seq x y z
N MET A 1 -16.22 -20.43 -14.22
CA MET A 1 -15.52 -21.27 -15.23
C MET A 1 -15.93 -22.74 -15.19
N ARG A 2 -16.51 -23.22 -14.07
CA ARG A 2 -17.01 -24.60 -13.98
C ARG A 2 -17.98 -24.94 -15.11
N ASN A 3 -18.83 -23.99 -15.51
CA ASN A 3 -19.78 -24.15 -16.61
C ASN A 3 -19.17 -24.07 -18.01
N LEU A 4 -18.04 -23.39 -18.18
CA LEU A 4 -17.34 -23.30 -19.48
C LEU A 4 -16.75 -24.66 -19.88
N PHE A 5 -16.32 -25.44 -18.88
CA PHE A 5 -15.71 -26.77 -19.05
C PHE A 5 -16.63 -27.91 -18.60
N ASN A 6 -17.91 -27.64 -18.35
CA ASN A 6 -18.85 -28.67 -17.95
C ASN A 6 -19.04 -29.67 -19.11
N LYS A 7 -18.97 -30.97 -18.80
CA LYS A 7 -19.17 -32.04 -19.77
C LYS A 7 -20.62 -32.10 -20.30
N ASN A 8 -21.60 -31.65 -19.51
CA ASN A 8 -23.01 -31.57 -19.92
C ASN A 8 -23.24 -30.28 -20.74
N LYS A 9 -23.59 -30.45 -22.00
CA LYS A 9 -23.85 -29.33 -22.93
C LYS A 9 -24.95 -28.39 -22.49
N GLU A 10 -25.97 -28.90 -21.76
CA GLU A 10 -27.09 -28.11 -21.26
C GLU A 10 -26.74 -27.11 -20.16
N HIS A 11 -25.62 -27.33 -19.45
CA HIS A 11 -25.13 -26.45 -18.38
C HIS A 11 -23.86 -25.68 -18.79
N ARG A 12 -23.53 -25.63 -20.08
CA ARG A 12 -22.41 -24.86 -20.61
C ARG A 12 -22.87 -23.43 -20.83
N GLY A 13 -22.17 -22.49 -20.19
CA GLY A 13 -22.41 -21.06 -20.36
C GLY A 13 -21.19 -20.23 -20.00
N ILE A 14 -21.14 -19.02 -20.54
CA ILE A 14 -20.09 -18.03 -20.26
C ILE A 14 -20.39 -17.35 -18.91
N MET A 15 -21.66 -17.31 -18.50
CA MET A 15 -22.03 -16.66 -17.24
C MET A 15 -21.74 -17.56 -16.03
N PRO A 16 -21.12 -17.02 -14.98
CA PRO A 16 -20.93 -17.71 -13.71
C PRO A 16 -22.31 -17.97 -13.07
N ILE A 17 -22.58 -19.19 -12.67
CA ILE A 17 -23.84 -19.58 -12.03
C ILE A 17 -23.55 -20.13 -10.63
N GLY A 18 -24.01 -19.40 -9.60
CA GLY A 18 -24.45 -19.92 -8.31
C GLY A 18 -23.41 -20.34 -7.27
N ASP A 19 -22.16 -20.62 -7.61
CA ASP A 19 -21.18 -21.20 -6.67
C ASP A 19 -20.30 -20.14 -5.96
N GLY A 20 -20.78 -18.90 -5.84
CA GLY A 20 -19.97 -17.80 -5.27
C GLY A 20 -18.80 -17.38 -6.18
N GLU A 21 -18.94 -17.63 -7.47
CA GLU A 21 -17.99 -17.15 -8.48
C GLU A 21 -18.17 -15.64 -8.71
N VAL A 22 -17.08 -14.91 -8.68
CA VAL A 22 -17.06 -13.46 -8.91
C VAL A 22 -16.15 -13.15 -10.09
N LEU A 23 -16.69 -12.50 -11.11
CA LEU A 23 -15.94 -11.89 -12.18
C LEU A 23 -15.99 -10.36 -11.99
N SER A 24 -14.83 -9.73 -11.81
CA SER A 24 -14.71 -8.29 -11.65
C SER A 24 -13.93 -7.72 -12.82
N LEU A 25 -14.51 -6.71 -13.45
CA LEU A 25 -13.86 -5.90 -14.48
C LEU A 25 -13.86 -4.46 -14.00
N GLY A 26 -12.71 -3.82 -13.98
CA GLY A 26 -12.58 -2.45 -13.55
C GLY A 26 -11.81 -1.63 -14.57
N ALA A 27 -12.26 -0.41 -14.78
CA ALA A 27 -11.55 0.60 -15.56
C ALA A 27 -11.62 1.92 -14.81
N GLN A 28 -10.49 2.55 -14.62
CA GLN A 28 -10.38 3.87 -14.01
C GLN A 28 -9.49 4.73 -14.87
N THR A 29 -9.94 5.94 -15.17
CA THR A 29 -9.15 6.89 -15.92
C THR A 29 -9.30 8.29 -15.36
N ASN A 30 -8.20 9.02 -15.33
CA ASN A 30 -8.15 10.46 -15.12
C ASN A 30 -7.41 11.08 -16.32
N GLY A 31 -8.06 10.99 -17.49
CA GLY A 31 -7.49 11.46 -18.75
C GLY A 31 -6.15 10.80 -19.09
N THR A 32 -5.18 11.62 -19.44
CA THR A 32 -3.82 11.17 -19.80
C THR A 32 -2.93 10.93 -18.58
N TYR A 33 -3.31 11.46 -17.43
CA TYR A 33 -2.51 11.37 -16.19
C TYR A 33 -2.48 9.96 -15.63
N TYR A 34 -3.64 9.34 -15.48
CA TYR A 34 -3.77 8.02 -14.89
C TYR A 34 -4.78 7.17 -15.65
N GLN A 35 -4.40 5.94 -15.92
CA GLN A 35 -5.26 4.92 -16.52
C GLN A 35 -4.99 3.59 -15.84
N SER A 36 -6.04 2.89 -15.45
CA SER A 36 -5.94 1.57 -14.85
C SER A 36 -7.06 0.67 -15.36
N TYR A 37 -6.71 -0.53 -15.72
CA TYR A 37 -7.63 -1.58 -16.17
C TYR A 37 -7.32 -2.84 -15.38
N ASN A 38 -8.33 -3.47 -14.84
CA ASN A 38 -8.18 -4.73 -14.13
C ASN A 38 -9.27 -5.72 -14.51
N ALA A 39 -8.91 -6.99 -14.49
CA ALA A 39 -9.81 -8.11 -14.66
C ALA A 39 -9.45 -9.17 -13.64
N SER A 40 -10.41 -9.65 -12.87
CA SER A 40 -10.18 -10.73 -11.92
C SER A 40 -11.36 -11.70 -11.87
N TYR A 41 -11.03 -12.95 -11.67
CA TYR A 41 -11.97 -14.02 -11.42
C TYR A 41 -11.63 -14.67 -10.08
N SER A 42 -12.62 -14.92 -9.26
CA SER A 42 -12.43 -15.64 -8.00
C SER A 42 -13.58 -16.61 -7.75
N THR A 43 -13.28 -17.71 -7.08
CA THR A 43 -14.26 -18.69 -6.60
C THR A 43 -13.86 -19.16 -5.21
N ASN A 44 -14.85 -19.39 -4.34
CA ASN A 44 -14.65 -19.89 -2.99
C ASN A 44 -14.77 -21.42 -2.89
N TRP A 45 -15.17 -22.09 -3.98
CA TRP A 45 -15.42 -23.54 -4.04
C TRP A 45 -14.59 -24.23 -5.12
N PHE A 46 -13.32 -23.92 -5.21
CA PHE A 46 -12.44 -24.56 -6.17
C PHE A 46 -12.34 -26.06 -5.90
N GLY A 47 -12.64 -26.87 -6.93
CA GLY A 47 -12.67 -28.34 -6.81
C GLY A 47 -13.95 -28.93 -6.20
N GLY A 48 -14.90 -28.15 -5.73
CA GLY A 48 -16.29 -28.55 -5.42
C GLY A 48 -16.54 -29.30 -4.12
N LYS A 49 -15.53 -29.63 -3.35
CA LYS A 49 -15.69 -30.47 -2.13
C LYS A 49 -15.39 -29.74 -0.82
N ARG A 50 -14.70 -28.62 -0.84
CA ARG A 50 -14.28 -27.85 0.35
C ARG A 50 -14.22 -26.36 0.00
N PRO A 51 -14.42 -25.47 0.96
CA PRO A 51 -14.23 -24.03 0.75
C PRO A 51 -12.74 -23.72 0.54
N ILE A 52 -12.31 -23.78 -0.71
CA ILE A 52 -10.98 -23.41 -1.18
C ILE A 52 -11.17 -22.24 -2.11
N GLN A 53 -10.64 -21.10 -1.74
CA GLN A 53 -10.62 -19.92 -2.59
C GLN A 53 -9.55 -20.09 -3.67
N PHE A 54 -9.91 -19.77 -4.89
CA PHE A 54 -9.00 -19.63 -6.01
C PHE A 54 -9.27 -18.32 -6.73
N SER A 55 -8.21 -17.60 -7.10
CA SER A 55 -8.34 -16.34 -7.82
C SER A 55 -7.29 -16.23 -8.91
N VAL A 56 -7.69 -15.59 -10.01
CA VAL A 56 -6.81 -15.20 -11.11
C VAL A 56 -7.08 -13.75 -11.40
N GLY A 57 -6.03 -12.95 -11.56
CA GLY A 57 -6.17 -11.54 -11.88
C GLY A 57 -5.11 -11.09 -12.85
N ALA A 58 -5.46 -10.06 -13.62
CA ALA A 58 -4.54 -9.30 -14.44
C ALA A 58 -4.88 -7.81 -14.34
N TYR A 59 -3.86 -6.98 -14.35
CA TYR A 59 -4.04 -5.54 -14.36
C TYR A 59 -3.01 -4.86 -15.24
N PHE A 60 -3.40 -3.72 -15.75
CA PHE A 60 -2.52 -2.78 -16.43
C PHE A 60 -2.78 -1.39 -15.87
N SER A 61 -1.74 -0.66 -15.54
CA SER A 61 -1.86 0.74 -15.17
C SER A 61 -0.78 1.59 -15.84
N LYS A 62 -1.12 2.83 -16.12
CA LYS A 62 -0.22 3.86 -16.65
C LYS A 62 -0.41 5.13 -15.84
N GLN A 63 0.68 5.72 -15.41
CA GLN A 63 0.70 7.08 -14.85
C GLN A 63 1.77 7.90 -15.56
N THR A 64 1.43 9.15 -15.84
CA THR A 64 2.37 10.15 -16.36
C THR A 64 2.73 11.14 -15.27
N ASP A 65 3.93 11.72 -15.32
CA ASP A 65 4.36 12.78 -14.42
C ASP A 65 3.84 14.15 -14.90
N VAL A 66 3.83 15.09 -13.98
CA VAL A 66 3.43 16.48 -14.26
C VAL A 66 4.61 17.21 -14.91
N SER A 67 4.35 17.94 -15.98
CA SER A 67 5.40 18.71 -16.65
C SER A 67 5.82 19.93 -15.81
N SER A 68 7.07 20.40 -16.02
CA SER A 68 7.56 21.61 -15.38
C SER A 68 6.71 22.85 -15.70
N ASN A 69 6.01 22.85 -16.83
CA ASN A 69 5.08 23.92 -17.22
C ASN A 69 3.89 24.05 -16.27
N TYR A 70 3.47 22.97 -15.61
CA TYR A 70 2.41 23.03 -14.59
C TYR A 70 2.80 23.93 -13.42
N TYR A 71 4.01 23.78 -12.89
CA TYR A 71 4.48 24.59 -11.77
C TYR A 71 4.74 26.03 -12.19
N ASN A 72 5.27 26.25 -13.36
CA ASN A 72 5.57 27.60 -13.88
C ASN A 72 4.31 28.38 -14.27
N SER A 73 3.35 27.74 -14.94
CA SER A 73 2.13 28.42 -15.39
C SER A 73 1.22 28.83 -14.22
N SER A 74 1.09 27.99 -13.19
CA SER A 74 0.28 28.28 -12.01
C SER A 74 0.82 29.46 -11.20
N TYR A 75 2.12 29.56 -11.06
CA TYR A 75 2.77 30.65 -10.32
C TYR A 75 2.76 31.97 -11.10
N TYR A 76 3.16 31.94 -12.37
CA TYR A 76 3.24 33.15 -13.19
C TYR A 76 1.85 33.68 -13.61
N ASN A 77 0.92 32.84 -13.98
CA ASN A 77 -0.44 33.28 -14.33
C ASN A 77 -1.18 33.90 -13.15
N ASN A 78 -1.07 33.35 -11.95
CA ASN A 78 -1.67 33.94 -10.76
C ASN A 78 -1.01 35.26 -10.38
N TYR A 79 0.31 35.39 -10.52
CA TYR A 79 1.04 36.61 -10.22
C TYR A 79 0.75 37.75 -11.23
N TYR A 80 0.73 37.46 -12.54
CA TYR A 80 0.43 38.39 -13.58
C TYR A 80 -1.07 38.79 -13.63
N ASN A 81 -2.00 37.88 -13.41
CA ASN A 81 -3.42 38.17 -13.29
C ASN A 81 -3.74 39.09 -12.09
N TYR A 82 -3.02 38.90 -10.99
CA TYR A 82 -3.12 39.77 -9.82
C TYR A 82 -2.57 41.19 -10.09
N LEU A 83 -1.45 41.29 -10.83
CA LEU A 83 -0.79 42.58 -11.09
C LEU A 83 -1.48 43.42 -12.21
N TYR A 84 -2.02 42.78 -13.21
CA TYR A 84 -2.50 43.50 -14.43
C TYR A 84 -3.99 43.36 -14.71
N GLY A 85 -4.77 42.67 -13.90
CA GLY A 85 -6.22 42.60 -14.01
C GLY A 85 -6.77 42.04 -15.33
N TYR A 86 -5.93 41.38 -16.11
CA TYR A 86 -6.33 40.79 -17.39
C TYR A 86 -6.92 39.39 -17.15
N GLY A 87 -8.25 39.36 -17.08
CA GLY A 87 -9.00 38.09 -17.15
C GLY A 87 -8.90 37.49 -18.53
N ASN A 88 -7.83 36.84 -18.85
CA ASN A 88 -7.78 36.00 -20.04
C ASN A 88 -8.36 34.62 -19.68
N TYR A 89 -9.64 34.41 -20.03
CA TYR A 89 -10.28 33.11 -20.08
C TYR A 89 -9.69 32.29 -21.23
N GLY A 90 -8.38 32.08 -21.22
CA GLY A 90 -7.75 31.06 -22.06
C GLY A 90 -8.17 29.69 -21.58
N TYR A 91 -8.84 28.94 -22.42
CA TYR A 91 -8.94 27.49 -22.24
C TYR A 91 -7.53 26.94 -22.08
N ASN A 92 -7.11 26.73 -20.83
CA ASN A 92 -5.86 26.05 -20.53
C ASN A 92 -6.06 24.61 -20.99
N ASN A 93 -5.44 24.24 -22.08
CA ASN A 93 -5.35 22.86 -22.52
C ASN A 93 -4.64 22.07 -21.40
N TYR A 94 -5.41 21.39 -20.56
CA TYR A 94 -4.89 20.54 -19.49
C TYR A 94 -3.92 19.47 -20.01
N GLU A 95 -3.96 19.14 -21.30
CA GLU A 95 -3.05 18.23 -21.98
C GLU A 95 -1.58 18.65 -21.93
N ASN A 96 -1.29 19.95 -21.82
CA ASN A 96 0.08 20.48 -21.76
C ASN A 96 0.71 20.39 -20.34
N TYR A 97 -0.04 20.01 -19.32
CA TYR A 97 0.48 19.88 -17.96
C TYR A 97 1.14 18.53 -17.67
N TYR A 98 0.88 17.54 -18.49
CA TYR A 98 1.42 16.19 -18.35
C TYR A 98 2.50 15.92 -19.38
N ASP A 99 3.61 15.36 -18.94
CA ASP A 99 4.73 15.04 -19.80
C ASP A 99 4.59 13.60 -20.32
N PRO A 100 4.23 13.40 -21.61
CA PRO A 100 4.03 12.07 -22.18
C PRO A 100 5.32 11.22 -22.17
N ASP A 101 6.47 11.88 -22.03
CA ASP A 101 7.78 11.23 -21.99
C ASP A 101 8.24 10.85 -20.57
N LYS A 102 7.43 11.16 -19.55
CA LYS A 102 7.66 10.79 -18.17
C LYS A 102 6.53 9.90 -17.67
N TYR A 103 6.75 8.62 -17.63
CA TYR A 103 5.70 7.69 -17.20
C TYR A 103 6.24 6.45 -16.50
N VAL A 104 5.33 5.84 -15.73
CA VAL A 104 5.41 4.47 -15.29
C VAL A 104 4.22 3.69 -15.84
N LYS A 105 4.48 2.53 -16.45
CA LYS A 105 3.47 1.55 -16.82
C LYS A 105 3.72 0.27 -16.06
N LEU A 106 2.66 -0.31 -15.53
CA LEU A 106 2.67 -1.57 -14.81
C LEU A 106 1.76 -2.56 -15.52
N PHE A 107 2.25 -3.74 -15.74
CA PHE A 107 1.45 -4.89 -16.15
C PHE A 107 1.65 -5.99 -15.13
N GLY A 108 0.56 -6.53 -14.59
CA GLY A 108 0.63 -7.58 -13.59
C GLY A 108 -0.35 -8.70 -13.83
N MET A 109 0.05 -9.90 -13.40
CA MET A 109 -0.78 -11.10 -13.34
C MET A 109 -0.62 -11.74 -11.97
N SER A 110 -1.68 -12.35 -11.46
CA SER A 110 -1.63 -13.06 -10.19
C SER A 110 -2.49 -14.32 -10.19
N LEU A 111 -2.01 -15.32 -9.48
CA LEU A 111 -2.72 -16.54 -9.14
C LEU A 111 -2.77 -16.66 -7.63
N GLY A 112 -3.96 -16.73 -7.07
CA GLY A 112 -4.18 -16.84 -5.64
C GLY A 112 -4.88 -18.14 -5.28
N TRP A 113 -4.45 -18.71 -4.16
CA TRP A 113 -5.08 -19.85 -3.52
C TRP A 113 -5.25 -19.57 -2.04
N GLY A 114 -6.41 -19.88 -1.47
CA GLY A 114 -6.72 -19.64 -0.07
C GLY A 114 -7.51 -20.77 0.55
N LYS A 115 -7.25 -21.03 1.83
CA LYS A 115 -7.94 -22.06 2.58
C LYS A 115 -8.13 -21.63 4.03
N ARG A 116 -9.35 -21.85 4.56
CA ARG A 116 -9.62 -21.77 5.99
C ARG A 116 -9.04 -22.99 6.69
N LEU A 117 -8.27 -22.76 7.72
CA LEU A 117 -7.67 -23.82 8.52
C LEU A 117 -8.66 -24.30 9.60
N ARG A 118 -8.45 -25.50 10.11
CA ARG A 118 -9.21 -26.05 11.23
C ARG A 118 -8.42 -26.04 12.54
N TRP A 119 -7.14 -25.88 12.45
CA TRP A 119 -6.21 -25.82 13.55
C TRP A 119 -5.29 -24.59 13.39
N PRO A 120 -5.03 -23.81 14.43
CA PRO A 120 -5.42 -23.99 15.87
C PRO A 120 -6.90 -23.69 16.13
N ASP A 121 -7.57 -22.84 15.36
CA ASP A 121 -9.01 -22.57 15.40
C ASP A 121 -9.56 -22.26 14.00
N ASP A 122 -10.88 -22.15 13.88
CA ASP A 122 -11.59 -21.94 12.61
C ASP A 122 -11.45 -20.49 12.06
N TYR A 123 -10.84 -19.57 12.78
CA TYR A 123 -10.63 -18.19 12.35
C TYR A 123 -9.38 -18.01 11.49
N PHE A 124 -8.49 -19.02 11.47
CA PHE A 124 -7.27 -18.98 10.68
C PHE A 124 -7.52 -19.21 9.19
N GLN A 125 -6.90 -18.38 8.38
CA GLN A 125 -6.89 -18.47 6.93
C GLN A 125 -5.44 -18.48 6.43
N LEU A 126 -5.13 -19.42 5.55
CA LEU A 126 -3.87 -19.48 4.82
C LEU A 126 -4.12 -19.05 3.39
N SER A 127 -3.33 -18.13 2.88
CA SER A 127 -3.33 -17.75 1.47
C SER A 127 -1.93 -17.82 0.87
N VAL A 128 -1.87 -18.25 -0.38
CA VAL A 128 -0.66 -18.32 -1.20
C VAL A 128 -0.96 -17.62 -2.51
N GLN A 129 -0.09 -16.71 -2.91
CA GLN A 129 -0.23 -15.97 -4.15
C GLN A 129 1.08 -15.98 -4.93
N LEU A 130 1.01 -16.35 -6.19
CA LEU A 130 2.07 -16.17 -7.16
C LEU A 130 1.73 -14.94 -8.00
N ALA A 131 2.63 -13.96 -8.07
CA ALA A 131 2.40 -12.74 -8.83
C ALA A 131 3.60 -12.43 -9.72
N TYR A 132 3.29 -11.91 -10.89
CA TYR A 132 4.25 -11.35 -11.83
C TYR A 132 3.88 -9.91 -12.15
N THR A 133 4.83 -8.99 -12.01
CA THR A 133 4.65 -7.58 -12.36
C THR A 133 5.81 -7.11 -13.23
N ARG A 134 5.48 -6.48 -14.35
CA ARG A 134 6.43 -5.81 -15.22
C ARG A 134 6.29 -4.31 -15.07
N TYR A 135 7.38 -3.66 -14.69
CA TYR A 135 7.54 -2.22 -14.63
C TYR A 135 8.17 -1.73 -15.92
N MET A 136 7.59 -0.69 -16.51
CA MET A 136 8.12 -0.02 -17.71
C MET A 136 8.22 1.47 -17.39
N LEU A 137 9.44 1.97 -17.29
CA LEU A 137 9.76 3.31 -16.80
C LEU A 137 10.37 4.14 -17.92
N LYS A 138 9.96 5.41 -18.02
CA LYS A 138 10.59 6.40 -18.89
C LYS A 138 10.70 7.71 -18.10
N ASN A 139 11.93 8.15 -17.81
CA ASN A 139 12.26 9.36 -17.06
C ASN A 139 11.47 9.51 -15.74
N TRP A 140 11.22 8.37 -15.05
CA TRP A 140 10.43 8.32 -13.82
C TRP A 140 11.32 8.52 -12.60
N ARG A 141 11.29 9.73 -12.02
CA ARG A 141 12.22 10.18 -10.97
C ARG A 141 11.94 9.65 -9.56
N TYR A 142 10.82 8.97 -9.36
CA TYR A 142 10.38 8.56 -8.02
C TYR A 142 10.90 7.17 -7.60
N PHE A 143 11.61 6.47 -8.48
CA PHE A 143 12.24 5.20 -8.18
C PHE A 143 13.76 5.31 -8.29
N LEU A 144 14.47 4.35 -7.68
CA LEU A 144 15.93 4.25 -7.84
C LEU A 144 16.36 4.01 -9.30
N MET A 145 15.49 3.36 -10.08
CA MET A 145 15.65 3.16 -11.52
C MET A 145 14.68 4.10 -12.25
N THR A 146 15.22 5.00 -13.06
CA THR A 146 14.44 6.04 -13.76
C THR A 146 13.99 5.63 -15.15
N ASN A 147 14.74 4.79 -15.83
CA ASN A 147 14.50 4.35 -17.20
C ASN A 147 14.62 2.83 -17.33
N GLY A 148 13.82 2.26 -18.23
CA GLY A 148 13.91 0.86 -18.64
C GLY A 148 12.80 -0.04 -18.10
N ASN A 149 13.02 -1.35 -18.20
CA ASN A 149 12.03 -2.36 -17.84
C ASN A 149 12.54 -3.23 -16.69
N SER A 150 11.68 -3.49 -15.71
CA SER A 150 11.99 -4.40 -14.61
C SER A 150 10.90 -5.44 -14.44
N ASN A 151 11.27 -6.65 -14.05
CA ASN A 151 10.33 -7.75 -13.84
C ASN A 151 10.41 -8.20 -12.38
N ASN A 152 9.25 -8.40 -11.77
CA ASN A 152 9.10 -8.90 -10.41
C ASN A 152 8.24 -10.17 -10.45
N LEU A 153 8.83 -11.30 -10.12
CA LEU A 153 8.12 -12.56 -9.92
C LEU A 153 8.22 -12.90 -8.44
N ASN A 154 7.09 -12.96 -7.75
CA ASN A 154 7.10 -13.21 -6.32
C ASN A 154 6.06 -14.24 -5.91
N LEU A 155 6.38 -14.96 -4.84
CA LEU A 155 5.50 -15.86 -4.11
C LEU A 155 5.22 -15.27 -2.73
N SER A 156 3.97 -14.97 -2.46
CA SER A 156 3.50 -14.48 -1.15
C SER A 156 2.74 -15.58 -0.43
N ILE A 157 3.11 -15.82 0.81
CA ILE A 157 2.42 -16.72 1.73
C ILE A 157 1.95 -15.88 2.90
N SER A 158 0.67 -15.91 3.23
CA SER A 158 0.14 -15.21 4.39
C SER A 158 -0.79 -16.07 5.21
N ILE A 159 -0.71 -15.87 6.51
CA ILE A 159 -1.63 -16.42 7.48
C ILE A 159 -2.34 -15.28 8.19
N SER A 160 -3.65 -15.33 8.23
CA SER A 160 -4.47 -14.31 8.87
C SER A 160 -5.45 -14.95 9.85
N ARG A 161 -5.82 -14.20 10.88
CA ARG A 161 -6.84 -14.57 11.84
C ARG A 161 -7.67 -13.35 12.19
N THR A 162 -8.99 -13.49 12.14
CA THR A 162 -9.92 -12.43 12.52
C THR A 162 -11.01 -13.04 13.40
N SER A 163 -11.04 -12.63 14.67
CA SER A 163 -12.00 -13.11 15.68
C SER A 163 -12.72 -11.97 16.40
N THR A 164 -12.88 -10.83 15.73
CA THR A 164 -13.58 -9.68 16.28
C THR A 164 -15.08 -9.88 16.31
N ASP A 165 -15.72 -9.33 17.35
CA ASP A 165 -17.17 -9.41 17.57
C ASP A 165 -17.98 -8.49 16.65
N ASN A 166 -17.37 -7.42 16.12
CA ASN A 166 -18.00 -6.46 15.24
C ASN A 166 -16.97 -5.85 14.28
N GLN A 167 -17.38 -5.53 13.06
CA GLN A 167 -16.49 -4.95 12.04
C GLN A 167 -16.31 -3.43 12.19
N LEU A 168 -17.37 -2.71 12.61
CA LEU A 168 -17.35 -1.24 12.66
C LEU A 168 -16.78 -0.72 13.97
N PHE A 169 -17.15 -1.34 15.08
CA PHE A 169 -16.67 -1.01 16.42
C PHE A 169 -16.38 -2.31 17.19
N PRO A 170 -15.21 -2.93 16.95
CA PRO A 170 -14.81 -4.12 17.70
C PRO A 170 -14.64 -3.83 19.17
N ARG A 171 -15.26 -4.62 20.01
CA ARG A 171 -15.16 -4.51 21.49
C ARG A 171 -14.25 -5.59 22.06
N ARG A 172 -14.21 -6.74 21.41
CA ARG A 172 -13.42 -7.91 21.83
C ARG A 172 -12.90 -8.66 20.62
N GLY A 173 -11.80 -9.36 20.85
CA GLY A 173 -11.21 -10.22 19.84
C GLY A 173 -9.88 -9.69 19.33
N SER A 174 -9.39 -10.33 18.28
CA SER A 174 -8.10 -9.99 17.69
C SER A 174 -8.12 -10.19 16.18
N GLU A 175 -7.29 -9.42 15.53
CA GLU A 175 -6.97 -9.53 14.12
C GLU A 175 -5.46 -9.58 13.97
N PHE A 176 -4.95 -10.52 13.21
CA PHE A 176 -3.56 -10.46 12.82
C PHE A 176 -3.33 -11.03 11.43
N VAL A 177 -2.28 -10.56 10.79
CA VAL A 177 -1.78 -11.04 9.51
C VAL A 177 -0.27 -11.15 9.61
N ALA A 178 0.25 -12.32 9.29
CA ALA A 178 1.67 -12.54 9.08
C ALA A 178 1.88 -12.96 7.63
N SER A 179 2.79 -12.31 6.93
CA SER A 179 3.06 -12.61 5.52
C SER A 179 4.55 -12.61 5.21
N VAL A 180 4.91 -13.49 4.29
CA VAL A 180 6.25 -13.61 3.72
C VAL A 180 6.11 -13.55 2.21
N THR A 181 6.83 -12.62 1.58
CA THR A 181 6.91 -12.53 0.11
C THR A 181 8.34 -12.78 -0.31
N LEU A 182 8.54 -13.71 -1.20
CA LEU A 182 9.85 -14.16 -1.67
C LEU A 182 9.92 -14.03 -3.19
N THR A 183 11.01 -13.53 -3.70
CA THR A 183 11.36 -13.62 -5.12
C THR A 183 12.46 -14.66 -5.32
N PRO A 184 12.65 -15.21 -6.51
CA PRO A 184 13.84 -16.01 -6.80
C PRO A 184 15.13 -15.21 -6.60
N PRO A 185 16.21 -15.81 -6.09
CA PRO A 185 17.50 -15.17 -5.88
C PRO A 185 18.29 -15.09 -7.21
N TRP A 186 17.83 -14.22 -8.10
CA TRP A 186 18.39 -14.09 -9.47
C TRP A 186 19.89 -13.81 -9.48
N SER A 187 20.38 -13.01 -8.52
CA SER A 187 21.80 -12.68 -8.42
C SER A 187 22.70 -13.87 -8.07
N SER A 188 22.12 -14.91 -7.48
CA SER A 188 22.87 -16.14 -7.17
C SER A 188 22.98 -17.06 -8.38
N TRP A 189 22.13 -16.88 -9.40
CA TRP A 189 22.07 -17.73 -10.58
C TRP A 189 22.78 -17.13 -11.79
N ASP A 190 22.83 -15.81 -11.92
CA ASP A 190 23.41 -15.13 -13.09
C ASP A 190 24.91 -14.78 -12.95
N HIS A 191 25.49 -14.98 -11.76
CA HIS A 191 26.92 -14.81 -11.45
C HIS A 191 27.50 -13.43 -11.82
N LYS A 192 26.67 -12.36 -11.86
CA LYS A 192 27.10 -11.00 -12.19
C LYS A 192 27.75 -10.30 -11.00
N ASP A 193 28.71 -9.42 -11.29
CA ASP A 193 29.32 -8.56 -10.29
C ASP A 193 28.49 -7.31 -10.01
N TYR A 194 27.48 -7.47 -9.15
CA TYR A 194 26.58 -6.38 -8.74
C TYR A 194 27.26 -5.28 -7.91
N LYS A 195 28.47 -5.52 -7.40
CA LYS A 195 29.23 -4.53 -6.64
C LYS A 195 29.67 -3.36 -7.53
N ASN A 196 30.08 -3.67 -8.74
CA ASN A 196 30.63 -2.68 -9.67
C ASN A 196 29.59 -2.18 -10.69
N LEU A 197 28.41 -2.78 -10.73
CA LEU A 197 27.35 -2.44 -11.69
C LEU A 197 26.56 -1.21 -11.22
N ALA A 198 26.41 -0.21 -12.08
CA ALA A 198 25.63 1.02 -11.84
C ALA A 198 26.08 1.80 -10.58
N THR A 199 27.38 1.98 -10.38
CA THR A 199 27.94 2.71 -9.25
C THR A 199 28.23 4.17 -9.57
N ASN A 200 28.55 4.50 -10.83
CA ASN A 200 28.91 5.85 -11.27
C ASN A 200 27.78 6.49 -12.08
N SER A 201 26.99 7.36 -11.44
CA SER A 201 25.87 8.07 -12.06
C SER A 201 26.25 9.04 -13.19
N GLN A 202 27.52 9.42 -13.30
CA GLN A 202 28.02 10.28 -14.37
C GLN A 202 28.53 9.51 -15.60
N SER A 203 28.56 8.19 -15.53
CA SER A 203 28.97 7.34 -16.67
C SER A 203 27.88 7.32 -17.74
N SER A 204 28.27 7.40 -19.01
CA SER A 204 27.35 7.21 -20.14
C SER A 204 26.71 5.82 -20.20
N LEU A 205 27.28 4.85 -19.49
CA LEU A 205 26.76 3.47 -19.39
C LEU A 205 25.81 3.27 -18.21
N TYR A 206 25.66 4.26 -17.32
CA TYR A 206 24.93 4.12 -16.06
C TYR A 206 23.49 3.62 -16.23
N GLU A 207 22.73 4.17 -17.18
CA GLU A 207 21.35 3.73 -17.42
C GLU A 207 21.27 2.29 -17.91
N ARG A 208 22.21 1.89 -18.78
CA ARG A 208 22.30 0.51 -19.27
C ARG A 208 22.65 -0.45 -18.14
N GLU A 209 23.59 -0.06 -17.28
CA GLU A 209 24.00 -0.85 -16.12
C GLU A 209 22.89 -0.94 -15.09
N GLN A 210 22.12 0.14 -14.86
CA GLN A 210 20.92 0.11 -14.02
C GLN A 210 19.85 -0.83 -14.59
N GLN A 211 19.60 -0.77 -15.90
CA GLN A 211 18.65 -1.66 -16.57
C GLN A 211 19.08 -3.13 -16.42
N GLU A 212 20.35 -3.42 -16.51
CA GLU A 212 20.89 -4.76 -16.30
C GLU A 212 20.78 -5.21 -14.85
N LYS A 213 21.11 -4.35 -13.90
CA LYS A 213 21.04 -4.60 -12.46
C LYS A 213 19.62 -4.92 -12.00
N TYR A 214 18.63 -4.16 -12.47
CA TYR A 214 17.24 -4.25 -12.03
C TYR A 214 16.32 -4.96 -13.02
N ARG A 215 16.86 -5.64 -14.03
CA ARG A 215 16.06 -6.42 -15.00
C ARG A 215 15.12 -7.40 -14.33
N TRP A 216 15.58 -8.05 -13.26
CA TRP A 216 14.80 -8.89 -12.37
C TRP A 216 14.97 -8.41 -10.95
N VAL A 217 13.87 -8.06 -10.32
CA VAL A 217 13.85 -7.67 -8.90
C VAL A 217 14.04 -8.89 -8.02
N GLU A 218 14.80 -8.73 -6.94
CA GLU A 218 14.96 -9.76 -5.94
C GLU A 218 14.89 -9.18 -4.53
N TYR A 219 14.11 -9.84 -3.66
CA TYR A 219 13.96 -9.50 -2.26
C TYR A 219 13.28 -10.62 -1.49
N HIS A 220 13.35 -10.51 -0.17
CA HIS A 220 12.45 -11.20 0.75
C HIS A 220 11.81 -10.18 1.70
N LYS A 221 10.49 -10.20 1.80
CA LYS A 221 9.70 -9.23 2.57
C LYS A 221 8.91 -9.96 3.64
N TRP A 222 9.09 -9.56 4.88
CA TRP A 222 8.42 -10.13 6.04
C TRP A 222 7.56 -9.07 6.67
N LYS A 223 6.30 -9.37 6.94
CA LYS A 223 5.36 -8.43 7.54
C LYS A 223 4.54 -9.11 8.61
N PHE A 224 4.32 -8.39 9.68
CA PHE A 224 3.38 -8.74 10.72
C PHE A 224 2.54 -7.53 11.08
N LYS A 225 1.23 -7.73 11.21
CA LYS A 225 0.27 -6.76 11.70
C LYS A 225 -0.68 -7.46 12.64
N GLY A 226 -0.77 -6.96 13.87
CA GLY A 226 -1.68 -7.47 14.88
C GLY A 226 -2.45 -6.34 15.54
N LYS A 227 -3.75 -6.55 15.76
CA LYS A 227 -4.63 -5.69 16.55
C LYS A 227 -5.35 -6.54 17.57
N THR A 228 -5.53 -6.03 18.78
CA THR A 228 -6.39 -6.64 19.80
C THR A 228 -7.36 -5.62 20.35
N TYR A 229 -8.53 -6.08 20.72
CA TYR A 229 -9.61 -5.26 21.26
C TYR A 229 -10.07 -5.83 22.60
N THR A 230 -10.06 -5.00 23.63
CA THR A 230 -10.45 -5.36 24.99
C THR A 230 -11.45 -4.36 25.55
N ALA A 231 -12.67 -4.79 25.80
CA ALA A 231 -13.67 -3.98 26.47
C ALA A 231 -13.26 -3.78 27.93
N LEU A 232 -13.03 -2.53 28.32
CA LEU A 232 -12.66 -2.16 29.72
C LEU A 232 -13.87 -1.97 30.61
N THR A 233 -15.02 -1.65 30.03
CA THR A 233 -16.29 -1.50 30.75
C THR A 233 -17.36 -2.40 30.12
N SER A 234 -18.43 -2.65 30.87
CA SER A 234 -19.56 -3.45 30.41
C SER A 234 -20.63 -2.61 29.72
N GLY A 235 -21.51 -3.27 28.94
CA GLY A 235 -22.60 -2.64 28.21
C GLY A 235 -22.34 -2.47 26.73
N GLN A 236 -23.33 -1.92 26.02
CA GLN A 236 -23.23 -1.69 24.57
C GLN A 236 -22.28 -0.52 24.26
N LYS A 237 -22.38 0.55 25.03
CA LYS A 237 -21.46 1.70 24.95
C LYS A 237 -20.33 1.50 25.95
N CYS A 238 -19.35 0.67 25.60
CA CYS A 238 -18.21 0.36 26.44
C CYS A 238 -16.95 1.09 25.99
N LEU A 239 -16.09 1.41 26.95
CA LEU A 239 -14.74 1.86 26.68
C LEU A 239 -13.92 0.68 26.20
N VAL A 240 -13.26 0.81 25.07
CA VAL A 240 -12.45 -0.25 24.45
C VAL A 240 -11.00 0.18 24.35
N LEU A 241 -10.11 -0.68 24.82
CA LEU A 241 -8.67 -0.57 24.54
C LEU A 241 -8.36 -1.36 23.29
N MET A 242 -7.87 -0.67 22.27
CA MET A 242 -7.27 -1.28 21.08
C MET A 242 -5.75 -1.19 21.19
N THR A 243 -5.08 -2.30 20.96
CA THR A 243 -3.63 -2.33 20.83
C THR A 243 -3.25 -2.79 19.41
N ARG A 244 -2.22 -2.17 18.85
CA ARG A 244 -1.67 -2.52 17.53
C ARG A 244 -0.16 -2.72 17.63
N VAL A 245 0.31 -3.75 16.98
CA VAL A 245 1.73 -3.99 16.72
C VAL A 245 1.89 -4.33 15.26
N GLU A 246 2.77 -3.63 14.59
CA GLU A 246 3.01 -3.81 13.16
C GLU A 246 4.50 -3.65 12.89
N PHE A 247 5.07 -4.52 12.07
CA PHE A 247 6.43 -4.38 11.59
C PHE A 247 6.60 -5.00 10.20
N GLY A 248 7.55 -4.49 9.47
CA GLY A 248 7.94 -5.02 8.17
C GLY A 248 9.44 -4.94 7.96
N LEU A 249 9.97 -5.98 7.35
CA LEU A 249 11.38 -6.11 7.01
C LEU A 249 11.51 -6.47 5.54
N LEU A 250 12.26 -5.67 4.80
CA LEU A 250 12.58 -5.87 3.39
C LEU A 250 14.06 -6.16 3.26
N GLY A 251 14.43 -7.42 3.10
CA GLY A 251 15.80 -7.85 2.90
C GLY A 251 16.13 -8.11 1.44
N SER A 252 17.41 -8.20 1.14
CA SER A 252 17.94 -8.55 -0.18
C SER A 252 18.85 -9.76 -0.08
N TYR A 253 18.84 -10.64 -1.09
CA TYR A 253 19.77 -11.77 -1.16
C TYR A 253 21.20 -11.32 -1.46
N ASN A 254 21.32 -10.21 -2.22
CA ASN A 254 22.59 -9.57 -2.52
C ASN A 254 22.60 -8.13 -1.98
N LYS A 255 23.57 -7.81 -1.13
CA LYS A 255 23.69 -6.49 -0.48
C LYS A 255 23.84 -5.32 -1.46
N TYR A 256 24.32 -5.59 -2.67
CA TYR A 256 24.50 -4.57 -3.72
C TYR A 256 23.28 -4.44 -4.66
N LYS A 257 22.26 -5.29 -4.48
CA LYS A 257 21.05 -5.32 -5.31
C LYS A 257 19.80 -5.25 -4.42
N LYS A 258 19.61 -4.11 -3.76
CA LYS A 258 18.38 -3.86 -2.99
C LYS A 258 17.20 -3.61 -3.94
N SER A 259 15.99 -4.03 -3.54
CA SER A 259 14.79 -3.77 -4.34
C SER A 259 14.56 -2.28 -4.53
N PRO A 260 14.31 -1.80 -5.75
CA PRO A 260 14.06 -0.38 -6.02
C PRO A 260 12.58 0.01 -5.84
N PHE A 261 11.66 -0.94 -5.64
CA PHE A 261 10.22 -0.68 -5.72
C PHE A 261 9.44 -1.02 -4.45
N GLU A 262 9.95 -1.88 -3.56
CA GLU A 262 9.16 -2.51 -2.51
C GLU A 262 9.36 -1.86 -1.13
N THR A 263 9.88 -0.64 -1.09
CA THR A 263 10.20 0.07 0.14
C THR A 263 8.97 0.53 0.91
N TYR A 264 9.15 0.87 2.20
CA TYR A 264 8.11 1.41 3.07
C TYR A 264 8.20 2.92 3.14
N TYR A 265 7.05 3.59 2.99
CA TYR A 265 6.92 5.03 3.12
C TYR A 265 6.16 5.34 4.42
N VAL A 266 6.87 5.81 5.44
CA VAL A 266 6.38 5.85 6.82
C VAL A 266 6.18 7.28 7.30
N GLY A 267 5.01 7.52 7.91
CA GLY A 267 4.57 8.81 8.46
C GLY A 267 3.25 9.28 7.87
N GLY A 268 2.61 10.21 8.55
CA GLY A 268 1.39 10.86 8.10
C GLY A 268 0.11 10.06 8.29
N ASP A 269 -0.83 10.26 7.39
CA ASP A 269 -2.17 9.66 7.43
C ASP A 269 -2.23 8.23 6.86
N GLY A 270 -1.17 7.75 6.24
CA GLY A 270 -1.12 6.42 5.64
C GLY A 270 -1.92 6.27 4.35
N MET A 271 -2.45 7.35 3.79
CA MET A 271 -3.20 7.30 2.55
C MET A 271 -2.26 7.26 1.33
N SER A 272 -2.44 6.26 0.49
CA SER A 272 -1.61 6.05 -0.70
C SER A 272 -1.77 7.13 -1.79
N GLY A 273 -2.83 7.93 -1.73
CA GLY A 273 -3.09 8.98 -2.72
C GLY A 273 -2.10 10.15 -2.72
N TYR A 274 -1.30 10.29 -1.66
CA TYR A 274 -0.24 11.29 -1.55
C TYR A 274 1.16 10.74 -1.84
N SER A 275 1.30 9.44 -2.00
CA SER A 275 2.53 8.84 -2.48
C SER A 275 2.61 8.98 -3.99
N THR A 276 3.69 9.56 -4.47
CA THR A 276 4.00 9.66 -5.90
C THR A 276 4.59 8.37 -6.46
N SER A 277 4.77 7.37 -5.61
CA SER A 277 5.39 6.10 -5.92
C SER A 277 4.38 4.95 -5.87
N TYR A 278 4.20 4.25 -6.97
CA TYR A 278 3.30 3.09 -7.09
C TYR A 278 3.77 1.84 -6.38
N ALA A 279 5.02 1.78 -6.01
CA ALA A 279 5.64 0.58 -5.48
C ALA A 279 5.88 0.65 -3.98
N GLU A 280 5.81 1.83 -3.40
CA GLU A 280 5.99 2.03 -1.96
C GLU A 280 4.72 1.68 -1.19
N GLU A 281 4.90 0.97 -0.11
CA GLU A 281 3.84 0.70 0.85
C GLU A 281 3.78 1.81 1.89
N THR A 282 2.67 2.53 1.92
CA THR A 282 2.46 3.65 2.83
C THR A 282 2.02 3.17 4.21
N ILE A 283 2.74 3.56 5.24
CA ILE A 283 2.47 3.25 6.63
C ILE A 283 2.19 4.55 7.39
N GLY A 284 0.95 4.70 7.86
CA GLY A 284 0.57 5.88 8.65
C GLY A 284 1.25 5.89 10.02
N LEU A 285 1.71 7.06 10.45
CA LEU A 285 2.10 7.36 11.83
C LEU A 285 1.66 8.78 12.14
N ARG A 286 0.63 8.90 12.97
CA ARG A 286 0.00 10.18 13.29
C ARG A 286 0.95 11.08 14.10
N GLY A 287 0.85 12.40 13.91
CA GLY A 287 1.74 13.39 14.52
C GLY A 287 3.01 13.68 13.72
N TYR A 288 3.16 13.07 12.57
CA TYR A 288 4.26 13.28 11.64
C TYR A 288 3.74 13.54 10.23
N GLU A 289 4.50 14.24 9.39
CA GLU A 289 4.17 14.46 8.00
C GLU A 289 4.31 13.18 7.17
N ASN A 290 3.62 13.12 6.03
CA ASN A 290 3.66 11.97 5.13
C ASN A 290 5.09 11.64 4.72
N GLY A 291 5.52 10.40 4.97
CA GLY A 291 6.83 9.87 4.61
C GLY A 291 8.02 10.46 5.36
N SER A 292 7.80 11.37 6.32
CA SER A 292 8.86 12.09 7.01
C SER A 292 9.82 11.20 7.81
N LEU A 293 9.38 9.99 8.17
CA LEU A 293 10.19 9.01 8.91
C LEU A 293 11.04 8.13 7.97
N THR A 294 10.75 8.15 6.68
CA THR A 294 11.48 7.32 5.71
C THR A 294 12.85 7.92 5.43
N PRO A 295 13.96 7.20 5.67
CA PRO A 295 15.28 7.68 5.37
C PRO A 295 15.41 8.09 3.89
N TYR A 296 15.93 9.28 3.63
CA TYR A 296 16.09 9.88 2.30
C TYR A 296 14.79 9.96 1.45
N GLY A 297 13.60 9.77 2.09
CA GLY A 297 12.31 9.80 1.42
C GLY A 297 11.92 8.51 0.67
N TYR A 298 12.84 7.55 0.48
CA TYR A 298 12.59 6.32 -0.30
C TYR A 298 13.34 5.08 0.21
N GLU A 299 14.22 5.20 1.20
CA GLU A 299 15.02 4.07 1.72
C GLU A 299 14.42 3.42 2.97
N GLY A 300 13.11 3.16 2.99
CA GLY A 300 12.46 2.41 4.06
C GLY A 300 12.57 0.91 3.85
N TYR A 301 13.60 0.25 4.37
CA TYR A 301 13.78 -1.20 4.27
C TYR A 301 13.32 -1.97 5.51
N ALA A 302 13.08 -1.27 6.59
CA ALA A 302 12.41 -1.82 7.76
C ALA A 302 11.53 -0.75 8.38
N TYR A 303 10.44 -1.16 9.03
CA TYR A 303 9.61 -0.27 9.85
C TYR A 303 9.02 -1.03 11.03
N ASP A 304 8.67 -0.29 12.04
CA ASP A 304 7.75 -0.72 13.09
C ASP A 304 6.69 0.35 13.35
N ARG A 305 5.60 -0.08 13.97
CA ARG A 305 4.53 0.77 14.46
C ARG A 305 3.81 0.07 15.59
N MET A 306 3.63 0.81 16.70
CA MET A 306 2.86 0.39 17.83
C MET A 306 1.84 1.47 18.19
N SER A 307 0.61 1.07 18.51
CA SER A 307 -0.45 2.01 18.91
C SER A 307 -1.24 1.45 20.08
N LEU A 308 -1.58 2.34 21.00
CA LEU A 308 -2.56 2.11 22.05
C LEU A 308 -3.68 3.14 21.86
N GLU A 309 -4.92 2.69 21.70
CA GLU A 309 -6.07 3.57 21.52
C GLU A 309 -7.16 3.25 22.56
N LEU A 310 -7.66 4.27 23.22
CA LEU A 310 -8.88 4.18 24.01
C LEU A 310 -10.03 4.72 23.18
N ARG A 311 -11.01 3.89 22.89
CA ARG A 311 -12.16 4.18 22.02
C ARG A 311 -13.45 4.18 22.81
N TYR A 312 -14.30 5.20 22.59
CA TYR A 312 -15.62 5.28 23.23
C TYR A 312 -16.69 5.60 22.19
N PRO A 313 -17.77 4.78 22.09
CA PRO A 313 -18.82 4.97 21.10
C PRO A 313 -19.86 5.98 21.61
N PHE A 314 -20.11 7.03 20.86
CA PHE A 314 -21.20 7.97 21.09
C PHE A 314 -22.51 7.46 20.49
N LEU A 315 -22.45 6.92 19.26
CA LEU A 315 -23.57 6.35 18.53
C LEU A 315 -23.17 5.00 17.93
N LEU A 316 -24.03 4.01 18.08
CA LEU A 316 -23.89 2.68 17.50
C LEU A 316 -25.16 2.36 16.66
N GLY A 317 -24.99 1.83 15.46
CA GLY A 317 -26.09 1.46 14.56
C GLY A 317 -25.68 1.58 13.11
N ASN A 318 -26.62 1.92 12.24
CA ASN A 318 -26.35 2.14 10.81
C ASN A 318 -25.32 3.26 10.61
N THR A 319 -25.42 4.33 11.41
CA THR A 319 -24.35 5.33 11.57
C THR A 319 -23.65 5.04 12.86
N THR A 320 -22.35 4.82 12.82
CA THR A 320 -21.52 4.58 14.01
C THR A 320 -20.57 5.75 14.18
N ILE A 321 -20.58 6.36 15.39
CA ILE A 321 -19.71 7.50 15.75
C ILE A 321 -18.99 7.14 17.05
N TYR A 322 -17.66 7.22 17.03
CA TYR A 322 -16.86 7.03 18.24
C TYR A 322 -15.68 8.01 18.28
N GLY A 323 -15.34 8.40 19.51
CA GLY A 323 -14.14 9.15 19.80
C GLY A 323 -13.00 8.23 20.24
N LEU A 324 -11.80 8.69 20.06
CA LEU A 324 -10.62 7.96 20.50
C LEU A 324 -9.53 8.92 21.00
N THR A 325 -8.70 8.42 21.88
CA THR A 325 -7.41 9.00 22.23
C THR A 325 -6.35 7.93 22.04
N PHE A 326 -5.15 8.33 21.66
CA PHE A 326 -4.12 7.37 21.32
C PHE A 326 -2.71 7.82 21.71
N LEU A 327 -1.89 6.80 21.94
CA LEU A 327 -0.45 6.88 21.99
C LEU A 327 0.08 6.02 20.85
N GLU A 328 0.98 6.57 20.05
CA GLU A 328 1.53 5.87 18.90
C GLU A 328 3.05 6.05 18.85
N GLY A 329 3.75 5.03 18.39
CA GLY A 329 5.18 5.06 18.19
C GLY A 329 5.56 4.21 16.99
N GLY A 330 6.60 4.61 16.28
CA GLY A 330 7.12 3.87 15.14
C GLY A 330 8.34 4.54 14.54
N ASN A 331 8.99 3.86 13.63
CA ASN A 331 10.15 4.38 12.91
C ASN A 331 10.36 3.64 11.59
N ALA A 332 11.29 4.13 10.77
CA ALA A 332 11.76 3.45 9.58
C ALA A 332 13.30 3.43 9.54
N TRP A 333 13.86 2.39 8.95
CA TRP A 333 15.32 2.19 8.82
C TRP A 333 15.71 1.88 7.38
N ASN A 334 16.87 2.37 6.99
CA ASN A 334 17.45 2.13 5.67
C ASN A 334 18.22 0.81 5.54
N ASP A 335 18.28 0.04 6.63
CA ASP A 335 18.92 -1.27 6.66
C ASP A 335 18.23 -2.15 7.71
N THR A 336 17.90 -3.38 7.33
CA THR A 336 17.30 -4.37 8.24
C THR A 336 18.21 -4.73 9.42
N ASN A 337 19.53 -4.63 9.26
CA ASN A 337 20.49 -4.86 10.33
C ASN A 337 20.49 -3.77 11.41
N LYS A 338 19.96 -2.58 11.07
CA LYS A 338 19.82 -1.45 12.01
C LYS A 338 18.46 -1.41 12.69
N PHE A 339 17.59 -2.36 12.39
CA PHE A 339 16.26 -2.43 12.98
C PHE A 339 16.35 -2.57 14.50
N ASN A 340 15.73 -1.61 15.21
CA ASN A 340 15.61 -1.61 16.67
C ASN A 340 14.20 -1.15 17.06
N PRO A 341 13.29 -2.06 17.43
CA PRO A 341 11.90 -1.74 17.70
C PRO A 341 11.68 -0.82 18.91
N PHE A 342 12.71 -0.55 19.71
CA PHE A 342 12.62 0.39 20.84
C PHE A 342 13.04 1.82 20.48
N ASN A 343 13.63 2.04 19.31
CA ASN A 343 14.00 3.36 18.82
C ASN A 343 12.86 3.98 18.01
N MET A 344 11.73 4.23 18.69
CA MET A 344 10.50 4.74 18.09
C MET A 344 10.41 6.26 18.19
N LYS A 345 9.80 6.87 17.17
CA LYS A 345 9.30 8.25 17.18
C LYS A 345 7.87 8.22 17.71
N ARG A 346 7.62 8.97 18.78
CA ARG A 346 6.40 8.87 19.60
C ARG A 346 5.45 10.02 19.32
N SER A 347 4.18 9.76 19.38
CA SER A 347 3.12 10.76 19.27
C SER A 347 1.94 10.42 20.18
N ALA A 348 1.13 11.41 20.45
CA ALA A 348 -0.16 11.26 21.15
C ALA A 348 -1.20 12.15 20.48
N GLY A 349 -2.47 11.78 20.61
CA GLY A 349 -3.52 12.55 19.99
C GLY A 349 -4.92 12.09 20.36
N ILE A 350 -5.88 12.78 19.76
CA ILE A 350 -7.31 12.50 19.86
C ILE A 350 -7.92 12.45 18.48
N GLY A 351 -9.02 11.74 18.32
CA GLY A 351 -9.70 11.65 17.05
C GLY A 351 -11.15 11.26 17.15
N VAL A 352 -11.84 11.42 16.04
CA VAL A 352 -13.23 11.03 15.86
C VAL A 352 -13.35 10.18 14.60
N ARG A 353 -14.18 9.15 14.67
CA ARG A 353 -14.55 8.29 13.56
C ARG A 353 -16.05 8.34 13.35
N ILE A 354 -16.44 8.45 12.11
CA ILE A 354 -17.83 8.47 11.66
C ILE A 354 -17.96 7.45 10.52
N PHE A 355 -18.78 6.44 10.73
CA PHE A 355 -19.16 5.51 9.68
C PHE A 355 -20.53 5.90 9.13
N LEU A 356 -20.58 6.15 7.82
CA LEU A 356 -21.81 6.40 7.06
C LEU A 356 -22.00 5.30 6.01
N PRO A 357 -23.17 4.65 5.91
CA PRO A 357 -23.37 3.51 4.99
C PRO A 357 -23.06 3.81 3.52
N MET A 358 -23.24 5.05 3.07
CA MET A 358 -23.00 5.44 1.68
C MET A 358 -21.56 5.92 1.39
N VAL A 359 -20.85 6.38 2.41
CA VAL A 359 -19.53 7.02 2.27
C VAL A 359 -18.41 6.13 2.82
N GLY A 360 -18.75 5.26 3.77
CA GLY A 360 -17.77 4.46 4.50
C GLY A 360 -17.29 5.12 5.78
N LEU A 361 -16.11 4.71 6.24
CA LEU A 361 -15.47 5.26 7.44
C LEU A 361 -14.75 6.56 7.11
N MET A 362 -15.05 7.59 7.85
CA MET A 362 -14.34 8.88 7.84
C MET A 362 -13.76 9.15 9.21
N GLY A 363 -12.63 9.83 9.26
CA GLY A 363 -12.01 10.19 10.52
C GLY A 363 -11.23 11.49 10.42
N LEU A 364 -11.13 12.16 11.57
CA LEU A 364 -10.26 13.31 11.76
C LEU A 364 -9.50 13.11 13.07
N ASP A 365 -8.17 13.16 12.97
CA ASP A 365 -7.27 13.07 14.11
C ASP A 365 -6.46 14.35 14.24
N TRP A 366 -6.31 14.81 15.47
CA TRP A 366 -5.28 15.74 15.85
C TRP A 366 -4.20 14.99 16.65
N ALA A 367 -2.94 15.15 16.25
CA ALA A 367 -1.83 14.46 16.85
C ALA A 367 -0.62 15.38 17.05
N TYR A 368 0.10 15.15 18.14
CA TYR A 368 1.35 15.83 18.45
C TYR A 368 2.51 14.84 18.45
N GLY A 369 3.50 15.06 17.56
CA GLY A 369 4.75 14.30 17.51
C GLY A 369 5.78 14.85 18.48
N PHE A 370 6.28 14.02 19.41
CA PHE A 370 7.22 14.44 20.46
C PHE A 370 8.66 14.49 19.97
N ASP A 371 9.01 13.65 19.01
CA ASP A 371 10.39 13.46 18.60
C ASP A 371 10.67 14.18 17.28
N LYS A 372 11.84 14.80 17.17
CA LYS A 372 12.30 15.44 15.93
C LYS A 372 12.59 14.40 14.86
N VAL A 373 12.20 14.71 13.64
CA VAL A 373 12.50 13.93 12.45
C VAL A 373 13.36 14.76 11.49
N PHE A 374 14.10 14.12 10.60
CA PHE A 374 15.03 14.76 9.67
C PHE A 374 14.31 15.86 8.87
N GLY A 375 14.76 17.11 8.99
CA GLY A 375 14.23 18.26 8.27
C GLY A 375 12.93 18.87 8.80
N THR A 376 12.23 18.21 9.74
CA THR A 376 10.98 18.71 10.33
C THR A 376 11.08 18.75 11.85
N ARG A 377 10.35 19.65 12.49
CA ARG A 377 10.14 19.61 13.94
C ARG A 377 8.95 18.70 14.18
N GLY A 378 9.03 17.84 15.22
CA GLY A 378 7.85 17.24 15.79
C GLY A 378 6.86 18.37 16.12
N GLY A 379 5.57 18.15 16.01
CA GLY A 379 4.61 19.21 16.21
C GLY A 379 3.18 18.76 16.02
N SER A 380 2.29 19.73 15.94
CA SER A 380 0.85 19.53 15.80
C SER A 380 0.49 19.25 14.33
N ASN A 381 -0.14 18.12 14.08
CA ASN A 381 -0.60 17.73 12.77
C ASN A 381 -2.07 17.28 12.82
N PHE A 382 -2.82 17.63 11.78
CA PHE A 382 -4.15 17.07 11.53
C PHE A 382 -4.06 16.01 10.46
N HIS A 383 -4.76 14.88 10.69
CA HIS A 383 -4.81 13.75 9.77
C HIS A 383 -6.27 13.47 9.41
N PHE A 384 -6.54 13.38 8.13
CA PHE A 384 -7.85 13.01 7.60
C PHE A 384 -7.85 11.56 7.14
N ILE A 385 -8.93 10.82 7.43
CA ILE A 385 -9.07 9.41 7.06
C ILE A 385 -10.32 9.25 6.22
N LEU A 386 -10.21 8.55 5.11
CA LEU A 386 -11.32 8.22 4.22
C LEU A 386 -11.24 6.75 3.81
N GLY A 387 -12.26 5.97 4.18
CA GLY A 387 -12.41 4.59 3.74
C GLY A 387 -11.43 3.57 4.35
N GLN A 388 -10.43 4.00 5.10
CA GLN A 388 -9.48 3.12 5.79
C GLN A 388 -9.36 3.51 7.26
N GLU A 389 -9.12 2.54 8.11
CA GLU A 389 -8.75 2.76 9.52
C GLU A 389 -7.23 2.69 9.65
N PHE A 390 -6.66 3.60 10.40
CA PHE A 390 -5.24 3.57 10.76
C PHE A 390 -4.81 2.26 11.38
#